data_d83a84b645761649b387e401753cbf72
#
_entry.id   d83a84b645761649b387e401753cbf72
#
_cell.length_a   1.000
_cell.length_b   1.000
_cell.length_c   1.000
_cell.angle_alpha   90.00
_cell.angle_beta   90.00
_cell.angle_gamma   90.00
#
_symmetry.space_group_name_H-M   'P 1'
#
loop_
_entity.id
_entity.type
_entity.pdbx_description
1 polymer ?
#
loop_
_entity_poly.entity_id
_entity_poly.type
_entity_poly.pdbx_seq_one_letter_code
_entity_poly.pdbx_strand_id
1 'polypeptide(L)'
;MTGEQSGLEIGIGRYARRAYGFDEVALVPGGVTLNPDEVDISFAMGDRFGLALPVWAAAMDGVVDVDFAIAMGRLGGVAVLNLDGIHTRYADSKPVIEKVAAADKTTINAVLKEVYREPVKAQLITERIKAIKAAGVPCAVSSIPGRARERADVVQSAGADVLVVQGTVLTARHSSRSYHQLSFDDLVRSCDIPVVVGNCVHYDTALELMETGIAGILVGVGPGAACTTRGVLGVGVPQVTATADVAAARDEHMRRGGMRVAVITDGGMRIGADVCKAFASGADAVMIGTPFAGAEESASKGYNWGMATPDPSLPRGTRVHVGTKATLKEILVGPARVDDGSQNFAGALRSALGVCGARDIAEFQHVEMVIAPTITSEGKSLQRDQHVGMGK
;
A
#
# COMPACT_ATOMS: atom_id res chain seq x y z
N MET A 1 -22.91 13.23 -22.53
CA MET A 1 -23.77 13.78 -21.47
C MET A 1 -22.96 14.83 -20.74
N THR A 2 -23.36 16.08 -20.79
CA THR A 2 -22.77 17.18 -20.02
C THR A 2 -23.05 16.92 -18.54
N GLY A 3 -22.06 16.36 -17.82
CA GLY A 3 -22.20 16.09 -16.41
C GLY A 3 -22.46 17.39 -15.65
N GLU A 4 -23.55 17.45 -14.90
CA GLU A 4 -23.74 18.44 -13.86
C GLU A 4 -22.45 18.42 -13.00
N GLN A 5 -21.83 19.58 -12.83
CA GLN A 5 -20.64 19.72 -12.00
C GLN A 5 -21.06 19.47 -10.55
N SER A 6 -20.98 18.19 -10.10
CA SER A 6 -21.28 17.78 -8.72
C SER A 6 -20.12 18.17 -7.81
N GLY A 7 -20.13 19.41 -7.34
CA GLY A 7 -19.10 19.92 -6.43
C GLY A 7 -19.57 21.16 -5.69
N LEU A 8 -18.87 21.49 -4.61
CA LEU A 8 -19.05 22.76 -3.90
C LEU A 8 -18.35 23.86 -4.69
N GLU A 9 -19.01 24.99 -4.85
CA GLU A 9 -18.39 26.16 -5.45
C GLU A 9 -17.34 26.74 -4.49
N ILE A 10 -16.09 26.81 -4.95
CA ILE A 10 -14.94 27.34 -4.18
C ILE A 10 -14.49 28.72 -4.66
N GLY A 11 -15.14 29.24 -5.68
CA GLY A 11 -14.90 30.54 -6.31
C GLY A 11 -15.73 30.63 -7.58
N ILE A 12 -15.97 31.84 -8.10
CA ILE A 12 -16.85 32.09 -9.24
C ILE A 12 -16.48 31.18 -10.42
N GLY A 13 -17.38 30.24 -10.76
CA GLY A 13 -17.20 29.29 -11.84
C GLY A 13 -16.13 28.21 -11.56
N ARG A 14 -15.71 28.01 -10.30
CA ARG A 14 -14.78 26.97 -9.88
C ARG A 14 -15.44 26.06 -8.86
N TYR A 15 -15.39 24.77 -9.12
CA TYR A 15 -16.01 23.73 -8.29
C TYR A 15 -14.97 22.73 -7.81
N ALA A 16 -15.14 22.23 -6.58
CA ALA A 16 -14.34 21.15 -6.02
C ALA A 16 -15.23 20.15 -5.30
N ARG A 17 -14.94 18.85 -5.46
CA ARG A 17 -15.60 17.78 -4.74
C ARG A 17 -14.96 17.65 -3.36
N ARG A 18 -15.77 17.47 -2.32
CA ARG A 18 -15.28 17.14 -1.00
C ARG A 18 -14.73 15.71 -0.99
N ALA A 19 -13.60 15.50 -0.31
CA ALA A 19 -12.93 14.21 -0.18
C ALA A 19 -12.62 13.93 1.28
N TYR A 20 -12.62 12.64 1.66
CA TYR A 20 -12.55 12.18 3.05
C TYR A 20 -11.34 11.26 3.27
N GLY A 21 -10.65 11.46 4.38
CA GLY A 21 -9.61 10.58 4.92
C GLY A 21 -10.15 9.67 6.02
N PHE A 22 -9.27 8.83 6.56
CA PHE A 22 -9.65 7.88 7.62
C PHE A 22 -10.13 8.56 8.90
N ASP A 23 -9.63 9.76 9.23
CA ASP A 23 -10.01 10.49 10.44
C ASP A 23 -11.41 11.15 10.34
N GLU A 24 -12.02 11.16 9.16
CA GLU A 24 -13.26 11.88 8.89
C GLU A 24 -14.49 10.97 8.79
N VAL A 25 -14.31 9.65 8.83
CA VAL A 25 -15.41 8.68 8.70
C VAL A 25 -15.42 7.68 9.85
N ALA A 26 -16.58 7.10 10.12
CA ALA A 26 -16.75 5.99 11.04
C ALA A 26 -17.62 4.91 10.41
N LEU A 27 -17.43 3.66 10.85
CA LEU A 27 -18.26 2.52 10.47
C LEU A 27 -19.47 2.45 11.40
N VAL A 28 -20.62 2.12 10.85
CA VAL A 28 -21.86 1.92 11.62
C VAL A 28 -21.99 0.44 11.98
N PRO A 29 -22.21 0.10 13.25
CA PRO A 29 -22.47 -1.29 13.64
C PRO A 29 -23.69 -1.86 12.91
N GLY A 30 -23.60 -3.13 12.50
CA GLY A 30 -24.71 -3.81 11.82
C GLY A 30 -25.89 -4.13 12.72
N GLY A 31 -27.03 -4.43 12.12
CA GLY A 31 -28.21 -4.91 12.84
C GLY A 31 -28.06 -6.37 13.36
N VAL A 32 -27.06 -7.09 12.86
CA VAL A 32 -26.66 -8.44 13.29
C VAL A 32 -25.15 -8.42 13.52
N THR A 33 -24.69 -9.13 14.55
CA THR A 33 -23.25 -9.28 14.82
C THR A 33 -22.82 -10.73 14.66
N LEU A 34 -21.54 -10.93 14.30
CA LEU A 34 -20.90 -12.23 14.14
C LEU A 34 -19.70 -12.35 15.06
N ASN A 35 -19.31 -13.58 15.42
CA ASN A 35 -18.06 -13.77 16.13
C ASN A 35 -16.87 -13.52 15.20
N PRO A 36 -15.75 -12.91 15.67
CA PRO A 36 -14.59 -12.61 14.85
C PRO A 36 -13.88 -13.84 14.25
N ASP A 37 -14.07 -15.02 14.81
CA ASP A 37 -13.54 -16.29 14.34
C ASP A 37 -14.39 -16.96 13.23
N GLU A 38 -15.61 -16.46 13.03
CA GLU A 38 -16.56 -16.95 12.01
C GLU A 38 -16.48 -16.14 10.70
N VAL A 39 -15.67 -15.07 10.66
CA VAL A 39 -15.54 -14.23 9.45
C VAL A 39 -14.33 -14.61 8.61
N ASP A 40 -14.48 -14.52 7.28
CA ASP A 40 -13.39 -14.73 6.34
C ASP A 40 -12.77 -13.41 5.90
N ILE A 41 -11.46 -13.27 6.14
CA ILE A 41 -10.66 -12.12 5.69
C ILE A 41 -9.61 -12.51 4.64
N SER A 42 -9.75 -13.67 4.00
CA SER A 42 -8.83 -14.09 2.96
C SER A 42 -8.89 -13.17 1.74
N PHE A 43 -7.82 -13.18 0.96
CA PHE A 43 -7.66 -12.39 -0.26
C PHE A 43 -7.40 -13.30 -1.44
N ALA A 44 -8.05 -13.04 -2.57
CA ALA A 44 -7.77 -13.68 -3.84
C ALA A 44 -7.66 -12.66 -4.97
N MET A 45 -6.71 -12.90 -5.87
CA MET A 45 -6.52 -12.14 -7.10
C MET A 45 -6.57 -13.11 -8.28
N GLY A 46 -7.79 -13.30 -8.80
CA GLY A 46 -8.12 -14.39 -9.70
C GLY A 46 -7.85 -15.76 -9.05
N ASP A 47 -7.61 -16.77 -9.90
CA ASP A 47 -7.31 -18.15 -9.47
C ASP A 47 -5.79 -18.37 -9.21
N ARG A 48 -4.96 -17.35 -9.44
CA ARG A 48 -3.51 -17.50 -9.50
C ARG A 48 -2.79 -17.05 -8.24
N PHE A 49 -3.41 -16.21 -7.42
CA PHE A 49 -2.76 -15.67 -6.23
C PHE A 49 -3.76 -15.45 -5.09
N GLY A 50 -3.44 -15.98 -3.92
CA GLY A 50 -4.27 -15.86 -2.72
C GLY A 50 -3.43 -15.74 -1.45
N LEU A 51 -4.00 -15.09 -0.44
CA LEU A 51 -3.40 -14.87 0.87
C LEU A 51 -4.42 -15.16 1.97
N ALA A 52 -3.96 -15.68 3.11
CA ALA A 52 -4.80 -15.85 4.29
C ALA A 52 -5.15 -14.50 4.95
N LEU A 53 -4.29 -13.48 4.76
CA LEU A 53 -4.50 -12.11 5.23
C LEU A 53 -4.39 -11.13 4.07
N PRO A 54 -5.33 -10.19 3.90
CA PRO A 54 -5.37 -9.23 2.80
C PRO A 54 -4.42 -8.05 3.04
N VAL A 55 -3.21 -8.34 3.49
CA VAL A 55 -2.23 -7.33 3.92
C VAL A 55 -0.91 -7.51 3.19
N TRP A 56 -0.47 -6.43 2.55
CA TRP A 56 0.79 -6.33 1.80
C TRP A 56 1.73 -5.38 2.54
N ALA A 57 3.00 -5.76 2.70
CA ALA A 57 4.02 -4.81 3.13
C ALA A 57 4.56 -4.04 1.92
N ALA A 58 4.61 -2.71 2.05
CA ALA A 58 5.00 -1.82 0.96
C ALA A 58 6.47 -2.01 0.54
N ALA A 59 6.74 -1.85 -0.74
CA ALA A 59 8.06 -2.01 -1.37
C ALA A 59 9.04 -0.91 -0.94
N MET A 60 9.47 -0.94 0.30
CA MET A 60 10.35 0.07 0.91
C MET A 60 11.59 -0.58 1.48
N ASP A 61 12.77 -0.15 1.05
CA ASP A 61 14.06 -0.78 1.39
C ASP A 61 14.36 -0.79 2.90
N GLY A 62 13.83 0.18 3.64
CA GLY A 62 13.94 0.21 5.10
C GLY A 62 12.99 -0.75 5.82
N VAL A 63 12.04 -1.35 5.10
CA VAL A 63 11.03 -2.25 5.66
C VAL A 63 11.25 -3.68 5.19
N VAL A 64 11.27 -3.89 3.88
CA VAL A 64 11.23 -5.22 3.26
C VAL A 64 12.61 -5.60 2.73
N ASP A 65 13.20 -6.60 3.35
CA ASP A 65 14.25 -7.44 2.80
C ASP A 65 13.75 -8.88 2.64
N VAL A 66 14.64 -9.83 2.36
CA VAL A 66 14.28 -11.25 2.16
C VAL A 66 13.74 -11.85 3.46
N ASP A 67 14.36 -11.57 4.60
CA ASP A 67 13.95 -12.12 5.89
C ASP A 67 12.60 -11.60 6.33
N PHE A 68 12.35 -10.30 6.15
CA PHE A 68 11.04 -9.70 6.38
C PHE A 68 9.97 -10.30 5.47
N ALA A 69 10.27 -10.48 4.18
CA ALA A 69 9.32 -11.07 3.22
C ALA A 69 8.94 -12.51 3.63
N ILE A 70 9.91 -13.31 4.09
CA ILE A 70 9.67 -14.66 4.60
C ILE A 70 8.80 -14.61 5.87
N ALA A 71 9.12 -13.73 6.81
CA ALA A 71 8.35 -13.57 8.05
C ALA A 71 6.90 -13.17 7.76
N MET A 72 6.68 -12.20 6.87
CA MET A 72 5.35 -11.74 6.45
C MET A 72 4.53 -12.84 5.78
N GLY A 73 5.16 -13.61 4.87
CA GLY A 73 4.51 -14.73 4.19
C GLY A 73 4.09 -15.86 5.15
N ARG A 74 4.91 -16.16 6.14
CA ARG A 74 4.58 -17.16 7.20
C ARG A 74 3.41 -16.73 8.08
N LEU A 75 3.16 -15.44 8.20
CA LEU A 75 2.00 -14.89 8.91
C LEU A 75 0.74 -14.79 8.04
N GLY A 76 0.81 -15.17 6.77
CA GLY A 76 -0.33 -15.22 5.86
C GLY A 76 -0.55 -13.97 4.99
N GLY A 77 0.31 -12.97 5.09
CA GLY A 77 0.35 -11.80 4.20
C GLY A 77 1.41 -11.94 3.11
N VAL A 78 1.76 -10.83 2.45
CA VAL A 78 2.88 -10.78 1.48
C VAL A 78 3.66 -9.48 1.63
N ALA A 79 4.97 -9.53 1.45
CA ALA A 79 5.80 -8.34 1.36
C ALA A 79 6.29 -8.14 -0.07
N VAL A 80 6.30 -6.89 -0.53
CA VAL A 80 6.76 -6.53 -1.86
C VAL A 80 8.22 -6.12 -1.80
N LEU A 81 9.11 -6.93 -2.38
CA LEU A 81 10.52 -6.60 -2.46
C LEU A 81 10.78 -5.59 -3.60
N ASN A 82 11.44 -4.48 -3.28
CA ASN A 82 11.78 -3.46 -4.26
C ASN A 82 12.98 -3.88 -5.13
N LEU A 83 12.74 -4.12 -6.42
CA LEU A 83 13.78 -4.48 -7.38
C LEU A 83 14.64 -3.29 -7.85
N ASP A 84 14.21 -2.07 -7.58
CA ASP A 84 14.99 -0.86 -7.86
C ASP A 84 15.74 -0.35 -6.62
N GLY A 85 15.66 -1.12 -5.54
CA GLY A 85 16.16 -0.78 -4.22
C GLY A 85 17.59 -1.21 -3.92
N ILE A 86 17.94 -1.06 -2.64
CA ILE A 86 19.27 -1.37 -2.09
C ILE A 86 19.55 -2.88 -2.17
N HIS A 87 18.52 -3.71 -1.92
CA HIS A 87 18.67 -5.16 -1.81
C HIS A 87 19.04 -5.87 -3.12
N THR A 88 18.88 -5.19 -4.25
CA THR A 88 19.25 -5.68 -5.59
C THR A 88 20.48 -4.98 -6.18
N ARG A 89 21.03 -4.00 -5.45
CA ARG A 89 22.26 -3.28 -5.83
C ARG A 89 23.49 -3.84 -5.10
N TYR A 90 23.30 -4.24 -3.85
CA TYR A 90 24.37 -4.71 -2.96
C TYR A 90 24.13 -6.17 -2.57
N ALA A 91 25.15 -6.99 -2.71
CA ALA A 91 25.11 -8.40 -2.30
C ALA A 91 24.87 -8.50 -0.76
N ASP A 92 25.60 -7.71 0.01
CA ASP A 92 25.33 -7.45 1.42
C ASP A 92 24.69 -6.06 1.54
N SER A 93 23.39 -6.03 1.72
CA SER A 93 22.61 -4.78 1.83
C SER A 93 22.56 -4.23 3.26
N LYS A 94 22.85 -5.05 4.27
CA LYS A 94 22.70 -4.68 5.68
C LYS A 94 23.56 -3.47 6.09
N PRO A 95 24.88 -3.41 5.81
CA PRO A 95 25.68 -2.24 6.15
C PRO A 95 25.22 -0.97 5.43
N VAL A 96 24.63 -1.13 4.22
CA VAL A 96 24.13 0.01 3.43
C VAL A 96 22.83 0.57 4.06
N ILE A 97 21.93 -0.30 4.49
CA ILE A 97 20.72 0.07 5.24
C ILE A 97 21.09 0.78 6.54
N GLU A 98 22.06 0.22 7.29
CA GLU A 98 22.57 0.82 8.54
C GLU A 98 23.18 2.21 8.28
N LYS A 99 23.96 2.39 7.19
CA LYS A 99 24.48 3.70 6.78
C LYS A 99 23.37 4.71 6.53
N VAL A 100 22.29 4.31 5.81
CA VAL A 100 21.13 5.18 5.57
C VAL A 100 20.41 5.49 6.89
N ALA A 101 20.21 4.51 7.76
CA ALA A 101 19.57 4.69 9.04
C ALA A 101 20.37 5.63 9.98
N ALA A 102 21.69 5.53 9.99
CA ALA A 102 22.58 6.31 10.85
C ALA A 102 22.85 7.75 10.34
N ALA A 103 22.54 8.07 9.07
CA ALA A 103 22.77 9.39 8.52
C ALA A 103 21.99 10.47 9.29
N ASP A 104 22.58 11.64 9.47
CA ASP A 104 21.92 12.80 10.08
C ASP A 104 20.98 13.53 9.09
N LYS A 105 20.21 14.49 9.59
CA LYS A 105 19.23 15.25 8.77
C LYS A 105 19.87 16.05 7.64
N THR A 106 21.13 16.43 7.77
CA THR A 106 21.83 17.27 6.78
C THR A 106 22.50 16.42 5.70
N THR A 107 22.91 15.20 6.01
CA THR A 107 23.65 14.31 5.12
C THR A 107 22.77 13.26 4.42
N ILE A 108 21.59 12.97 4.94
CA ILE A 108 20.72 11.88 4.42
C ILE A 108 20.48 11.92 2.91
N ASN A 109 20.23 13.10 2.34
CA ASN A 109 20.00 13.24 0.90
C ASN A 109 21.23 12.89 0.06
N ALA A 110 22.42 13.23 0.55
CA ALA A 110 23.70 12.88 -0.10
C ALA A 110 23.94 11.37 -0.01
N VAL A 111 23.69 10.77 1.17
CA VAL A 111 23.81 9.33 1.40
C VAL A 111 22.86 8.54 0.51
N LEU A 112 21.58 8.93 0.43
CA LEU A 112 20.61 8.29 -0.47
C LEU A 112 21.07 8.38 -1.94
N LYS A 113 21.51 9.55 -2.38
CA LYS A 113 22.05 9.72 -3.74
C LYS A 113 23.24 8.79 -4.01
N GLU A 114 24.16 8.69 -3.08
CA GLU A 114 25.33 7.80 -3.21
C GLU A 114 24.89 6.34 -3.32
N VAL A 115 24.06 5.89 -2.40
CA VAL A 115 23.61 4.50 -2.29
C VAL A 115 22.82 4.05 -3.52
N TYR A 116 21.90 4.87 -4.02
CA TYR A 116 21.09 4.51 -5.20
C TYR A 116 21.84 4.74 -6.55
N ARG A 117 23.09 5.19 -6.53
CA ARG A 117 23.92 5.32 -7.73
C ARG A 117 24.47 3.98 -8.20
N GLU A 118 24.69 3.01 -7.28
CA GLU A 118 25.09 1.64 -7.64
C GLU A 118 24.06 1.01 -8.59
N PRO A 119 24.45 0.36 -9.68
CA PRO A 119 23.51 -0.25 -10.61
C PRO A 119 22.78 -1.45 -9.98
N VAL A 120 21.55 -1.66 -10.39
CA VAL A 120 20.80 -2.88 -10.07
C VAL A 120 21.41 -4.08 -10.80
N LYS A 121 21.59 -5.20 -10.08
CA LYS A 121 22.22 -6.42 -10.58
C LYS A 121 21.18 -7.50 -10.80
N ALA A 122 20.99 -7.94 -12.04
CA ALA A 122 20.00 -8.97 -12.39
C ALA A 122 20.21 -10.30 -11.62
N GLN A 123 21.47 -10.64 -11.33
CA GLN A 123 21.80 -11.79 -10.50
C GLN A 123 21.18 -11.68 -9.10
N LEU A 124 21.27 -10.50 -8.44
CA LEU A 124 20.71 -10.29 -7.11
C LEU A 124 19.18 -10.34 -7.14
N ILE A 125 18.52 -9.87 -8.22
CA ILE A 125 17.07 -10.03 -8.39
C ILE A 125 16.71 -11.52 -8.31
N THR A 126 17.38 -12.34 -9.11
CA THR A 126 17.14 -13.80 -9.15
C THR A 126 17.42 -14.45 -7.79
N GLU A 127 18.54 -14.12 -7.14
CA GLU A 127 18.92 -14.67 -5.83
C GLU A 127 17.90 -14.33 -4.73
N ARG A 128 17.42 -13.07 -4.67
CA ARG A 128 16.45 -12.64 -3.65
C ARG A 128 15.09 -13.32 -3.84
N ILE A 129 14.59 -13.39 -5.09
CA ILE A 129 13.33 -14.08 -5.40
C ILE A 129 13.44 -15.56 -5.03
N LYS A 130 14.49 -16.25 -5.47
CA LYS A 130 14.71 -17.66 -5.14
C LYS A 130 14.81 -17.91 -3.63
N ALA A 131 15.46 -17.01 -2.87
CA ALA A 131 15.55 -17.15 -1.42
C ALA A 131 14.17 -17.07 -0.74
N ILE A 132 13.32 -16.13 -1.16
CA ILE A 132 11.94 -16.03 -0.66
C ILE A 132 11.15 -17.28 -1.05
N LYS A 133 11.20 -17.71 -2.32
CA LYS A 133 10.48 -18.89 -2.80
C LYS A 133 10.93 -20.20 -2.15
N ALA A 134 12.23 -20.34 -1.85
CA ALA A 134 12.77 -21.49 -1.14
C ALA A 134 12.20 -21.67 0.29
N ALA A 135 11.72 -20.58 0.90
CA ALA A 135 11.03 -20.62 2.19
C ALA A 135 9.56 -21.06 2.10
N GLY A 136 9.03 -21.32 0.88
CA GLY A 136 7.67 -21.79 0.64
C GLY A 136 6.59 -20.72 0.86
N VAL A 137 6.95 -19.44 0.78
CA VAL A 137 6.04 -18.30 0.97
C VAL A 137 5.77 -17.56 -0.33
N PRO A 138 4.67 -16.76 -0.43
CA PRO A 138 4.41 -15.90 -1.56
C PRO A 138 5.53 -14.87 -1.78
N CYS A 139 5.88 -14.63 -3.06
CA CYS A 139 6.89 -13.65 -3.46
C CYS A 139 6.29 -12.61 -4.40
N ALA A 140 6.12 -11.39 -3.89
CA ALA A 140 5.78 -10.23 -4.69
C ALA A 140 6.99 -9.31 -4.83
N VAL A 141 7.17 -8.73 -6.01
CA VAL A 141 8.29 -7.83 -6.29
C VAL A 141 7.81 -6.59 -7.01
N SER A 142 8.48 -5.45 -6.80
CA SER A 142 8.12 -4.21 -7.49
C SER A 142 9.23 -3.72 -8.42
N SER A 143 8.81 -3.08 -9.51
CA SER A 143 9.69 -2.37 -10.43
C SER A 143 9.08 -1.03 -10.84
N ILE A 144 9.93 -0.05 -11.12
CA ILE A 144 9.49 1.21 -11.73
C ILE A 144 9.02 0.97 -13.18
N PRO A 145 8.08 1.80 -13.71
CA PRO A 145 7.52 1.61 -15.06
C PRO A 145 8.59 1.52 -16.16
N GLY A 146 9.63 2.35 -16.11
CA GLY A 146 10.69 2.37 -17.10
C GLY A 146 11.59 1.13 -17.14
N ARG A 147 11.43 0.20 -16.20
CA ARG A 147 12.21 -1.04 -16.11
C ARG A 147 11.34 -2.31 -16.07
N ALA A 148 10.05 -2.16 -15.90
CA ALA A 148 9.14 -3.30 -15.66
C ALA A 148 9.19 -4.32 -16.79
N ARG A 149 9.19 -3.87 -18.06
CA ARG A 149 9.26 -4.75 -19.24
C ARG A 149 10.57 -5.52 -19.31
N GLU A 150 11.69 -4.86 -19.07
CA GLU A 150 13.04 -5.47 -19.06
C GLU A 150 13.16 -6.55 -17.98
N ARG A 151 12.48 -6.36 -16.85
CA ARG A 151 12.57 -7.25 -15.68
C ARG A 151 11.57 -8.38 -15.65
N ALA A 152 10.47 -8.27 -16.40
CA ALA A 152 9.41 -9.25 -16.39
C ALA A 152 9.91 -10.70 -16.60
N ASP A 153 10.78 -10.91 -17.57
CA ASP A 153 11.31 -12.25 -17.88
C ASP A 153 12.18 -12.81 -16.73
N VAL A 154 13.04 -11.98 -16.15
CA VAL A 154 13.90 -12.38 -15.01
C VAL A 154 13.07 -12.69 -13.79
N VAL A 155 12.06 -11.88 -13.52
CA VAL A 155 11.13 -12.01 -12.36
C VAL A 155 10.35 -13.33 -12.45
N GLN A 156 9.76 -13.62 -13.61
CA GLN A 156 9.00 -14.84 -13.85
C GLN A 156 9.90 -16.09 -13.81
N SER A 157 11.06 -16.03 -14.49
CA SER A 157 12.03 -17.15 -14.50
C SER A 157 12.60 -17.44 -13.11
N ALA A 158 12.70 -16.44 -12.23
CA ALA A 158 13.13 -16.63 -10.84
C ALA A 158 12.02 -17.22 -9.95
N GLY A 159 10.75 -17.21 -10.40
CA GLY A 159 9.60 -17.81 -9.73
C GLY A 159 8.82 -16.86 -8.83
N ALA A 160 8.85 -15.54 -9.07
CA ALA A 160 7.97 -14.61 -8.36
C ALA A 160 6.50 -14.91 -8.69
N ASP A 161 5.61 -14.65 -7.74
CA ASP A 161 4.18 -14.86 -7.89
C ASP A 161 3.43 -13.63 -8.37
N VAL A 162 3.94 -12.42 -8.13
CA VAL A 162 3.31 -11.15 -8.51
C VAL A 162 4.38 -10.14 -8.92
N LEU A 163 4.14 -9.43 -10.03
CA LEU A 163 4.89 -8.26 -10.42
C LEU A 163 4.09 -6.98 -10.15
N VAL A 164 4.62 -6.10 -9.33
CA VAL A 164 4.04 -4.77 -9.04
C VAL A 164 4.78 -3.73 -9.86
N VAL A 165 4.08 -2.96 -10.68
CA VAL A 165 4.62 -1.80 -11.38
C VAL A 165 4.20 -0.55 -10.65
N GLN A 166 5.13 0.08 -9.94
CA GLN A 166 4.83 1.16 -9.02
C GLN A 166 5.55 2.47 -9.37
N GLY A 167 4.77 3.56 -9.39
CA GLY A 167 5.25 4.93 -9.51
C GLY A 167 4.41 5.88 -8.66
N THR A 168 4.82 7.15 -8.54
CA THR A 168 4.09 8.14 -7.73
C THR A 168 2.65 8.33 -8.22
N VAL A 169 2.48 8.42 -9.54
CA VAL A 169 1.20 8.45 -10.25
C VAL A 169 1.39 7.69 -11.55
N LEU A 170 0.55 6.71 -11.81
CA LEU A 170 0.50 5.99 -13.07
C LEU A 170 -0.82 6.21 -13.79
N THR A 171 -0.72 6.26 -15.12
CA THR A 171 -1.86 6.38 -16.04
C THR A 171 -1.64 5.44 -17.22
N ALA A 172 -2.70 4.97 -17.84
CA ALA A 172 -2.61 4.18 -19.07
C ALA A 172 -2.05 5.03 -20.24
N ARG A 173 -2.19 6.34 -20.17
CA ARG A 173 -1.75 7.29 -21.20
C ARG A 173 -0.67 8.22 -20.64
N HIS A 174 0.59 7.80 -20.77
CA HIS A 174 1.72 8.67 -20.46
C HIS A 174 2.32 9.22 -21.75
N SER A 175 2.63 10.50 -21.82
CA SER A 175 3.29 11.12 -22.98
C SER A 175 4.72 11.49 -22.62
N SER A 176 5.70 10.99 -23.36
CA SER A 176 7.09 11.34 -23.21
C SER A 176 7.74 11.54 -24.58
N ARG A 177 8.65 12.52 -24.66
CA ARG A 177 9.51 12.72 -25.85
C ARG A 177 10.87 12.03 -25.71
N SER A 178 11.22 11.57 -24.51
CA SER A 178 12.57 11.10 -24.16
C SER A 178 12.68 9.59 -24.04
N TYR A 179 11.57 8.84 -23.92
CA TYR A 179 11.57 7.38 -23.85
C TYR A 179 10.25 6.80 -24.35
N HIS A 180 10.29 5.52 -24.75
CA HIS A 180 9.09 4.79 -25.12
C HIS A 180 8.23 4.54 -23.89
N GLN A 181 6.94 4.87 -23.98
CA GLN A 181 5.97 4.60 -22.94
C GLN A 181 5.82 3.10 -22.72
N LEU A 182 5.68 2.67 -21.47
CA LEU A 182 5.30 1.32 -21.14
C LEU A 182 3.83 1.09 -21.56
N SER A 183 3.60 0.10 -22.42
CA SER A 183 2.27 -0.42 -22.70
C SER A 183 1.94 -1.45 -21.63
N PHE A 184 0.94 -1.18 -20.79
CA PHE A 184 0.49 -2.13 -19.79
C PHE A 184 -0.16 -3.37 -20.41
N ASP A 185 -0.89 -3.22 -21.51
CA ASP A 185 -1.41 -4.33 -22.33
C ASP A 185 -0.31 -5.30 -22.76
N ASP A 186 0.80 -4.77 -23.31
CA ASP A 186 1.91 -5.60 -23.77
C ASP A 186 2.64 -6.25 -22.61
N LEU A 187 2.79 -5.54 -21.49
CA LEU A 187 3.38 -6.09 -20.28
C LEU A 187 2.53 -7.24 -19.74
N VAL A 188 1.22 -7.04 -19.58
CA VAL A 188 0.30 -8.04 -19.06
C VAL A 188 0.28 -9.27 -19.96
N ARG A 189 0.20 -9.09 -21.28
CA ARG A 189 0.26 -10.22 -22.24
C ARG A 189 1.56 -11.01 -22.21
N SER A 190 2.64 -10.40 -21.76
CA SER A 190 3.95 -11.06 -21.66
C SER A 190 4.20 -11.70 -20.30
N CYS A 191 3.30 -11.54 -19.36
CA CYS A 191 3.43 -12.06 -18.00
C CYS A 191 2.47 -13.21 -17.75
N ASP A 192 3.00 -14.36 -17.31
CA ASP A 192 2.19 -15.48 -16.82
C ASP A 192 1.76 -15.28 -15.37
N ILE A 193 2.39 -14.33 -14.66
CA ILE A 193 2.07 -13.95 -13.29
C ILE A 193 1.19 -12.70 -13.24
N PRO A 194 0.34 -12.54 -12.23
CA PRO A 194 -0.45 -11.32 -12.02
C PRO A 194 0.41 -10.05 -12.02
N VAL A 195 -0.06 -9.03 -12.74
CA VAL A 195 0.54 -7.69 -12.75
C VAL A 195 -0.34 -6.73 -11.96
N VAL A 196 0.22 -6.10 -10.95
CA VAL A 196 -0.41 -5.04 -10.15
C VAL A 196 0.19 -3.70 -10.54
N VAL A 197 -0.61 -2.67 -10.75
CA VAL A 197 -0.15 -1.36 -11.25
C VAL A 197 -0.60 -0.24 -10.32
N GLY A 198 0.21 0.76 -10.13
CA GLY A 198 -0.18 1.99 -9.41
C GLY A 198 1.00 2.89 -9.06
N ASN A 199 0.75 4.06 -8.54
CA ASN A 199 -0.47 4.43 -7.79
C ASN A 199 -1.44 5.27 -8.62
N CYS A 200 -2.71 5.08 -8.37
CA CYS A 200 -3.81 5.80 -8.98
C CYS A 200 -4.80 6.27 -7.91
N VAL A 201 -5.54 7.35 -8.16
CA VAL A 201 -6.58 7.89 -7.25
C VAL A 201 -7.79 8.44 -8.01
N HIS A 202 -7.85 8.25 -9.32
CA HIS A 202 -8.87 8.86 -10.18
C HIS A 202 -9.69 7.78 -10.88
N TYR A 203 -11.01 7.91 -10.85
CA TYR A 203 -11.96 6.95 -11.39
C TYR A 203 -11.69 6.57 -12.87
N ASP A 204 -11.64 7.58 -13.78
CA ASP A 204 -11.46 7.31 -15.22
C ASP A 204 -10.08 6.69 -15.50
N THR A 205 -9.04 7.16 -14.82
CA THR A 205 -7.69 6.60 -14.96
C THR A 205 -7.62 5.16 -14.47
N ALA A 206 -8.30 4.84 -13.36
CA ALA A 206 -8.38 3.49 -12.86
C ALA A 206 -9.10 2.57 -13.84
N LEU A 207 -10.22 3.03 -14.40
CA LEU A 207 -10.97 2.29 -15.40
C LEU A 207 -10.13 1.99 -16.65
N GLU A 208 -9.43 2.99 -17.19
CA GLU A 208 -8.49 2.80 -18.31
C GLU A 208 -7.36 1.81 -17.99
N LEU A 209 -6.80 1.86 -16.77
CA LEU A 209 -5.78 0.91 -16.34
C LEU A 209 -6.36 -0.53 -16.22
N MET A 210 -7.56 -0.69 -15.69
CA MET A 210 -8.22 -1.99 -15.57
C MET A 210 -8.51 -2.61 -16.95
N GLU A 211 -8.86 -1.80 -17.95
CA GLU A 211 -9.07 -2.23 -19.34
C GLU A 211 -7.80 -2.81 -19.99
N THR A 212 -6.61 -2.56 -19.44
CA THR A 212 -5.35 -3.18 -19.91
C THR A 212 -5.14 -4.61 -19.43
N GLY A 213 -6.05 -5.16 -18.62
CA GLY A 213 -5.99 -6.54 -18.13
C GLY A 213 -5.11 -6.75 -16.90
N ILE A 214 -4.75 -5.69 -16.17
CA ILE A 214 -4.05 -5.81 -14.90
C ILE A 214 -4.87 -6.61 -13.87
N ALA A 215 -4.18 -7.29 -12.97
CA ALA A 215 -4.82 -8.11 -11.94
C ALA A 215 -5.16 -7.32 -10.67
N GLY A 216 -4.45 -6.21 -10.41
CA GLY A 216 -4.68 -5.36 -9.27
C GLY A 216 -4.21 -3.92 -9.49
N ILE A 217 -4.76 -2.99 -8.69
CA ILE A 217 -4.43 -1.58 -8.74
C ILE A 217 -4.10 -1.04 -7.34
N LEU A 218 -2.96 -0.34 -7.21
CA LEU A 218 -2.57 0.35 -5.98
C LEU A 218 -3.21 1.74 -5.93
N VAL A 219 -3.87 2.03 -4.80
CA VAL A 219 -4.64 3.27 -4.62
C VAL A 219 -4.00 4.15 -3.56
N GLY A 220 -3.50 5.31 -3.97
CA GLY A 220 -2.96 6.31 -3.05
C GLY A 220 -1.89 7.18 -3.67
N VAL A 221 -2.03 8.49 -3.55
CA VAL A 221 -1.01 9.47 -3.95
C VAL A 221 -0.69 10.35 -2.75
N GLY A 222 0.51 10.17 -2.23
CA GLY A 222 1.05 10.95 -1.13
C GLY A 222 0.47 10.71 0.27
N PRO A 223 -0.20 9.58 0.63
CA PRO A 223 -0.76 9.40 1.96
C PRO A 223 0.27 8.91 3.00
N GLY A 224 1.36 8.29 2.56
CA GLY A 224 2.38 7.70 3.44
C GLY A 224 3.22 8.74 4.18
N ALA A 225 3.67 8.42 5.41
CA ALA A 225 4.43 9.33 6.26
C ALA A 225 5.79 9.76 5.67
N ALA A 226 6.43 8.92 4.86
CA ALA A 226 7.69 9.24 4.18
C ALA A 226 7.48 10.00 2.85
N CYS A 227 6.24 10.10 2.36
CA CYS A 227 5.93 10.80 1.11
C CYS A 227 5.64 12.27 1.35
N THR A 228 6.28 13.14 0.57
CA THR A 228 6.09 14.59 0.63
C THR A 228 5.32 15.15 -0.58
N THR A 229 4.82 14.30 -1.47
CA THR A 229 4.15 14.70 -2.71
C THR A 229 3.01 15.70 -2.49
N ARG A 230 2.17 15.47 -1.47
CA ARG A 230 1.05 16.38 -1.14
C ARG A 230 1.53 17.76 -0.73
N GLY A 231 2.58 17.84 0.08
CA GLY A 231 3.14 19.11 0.54
C GLY A 231 3.95 19.84 -0.54
N VAL A 232 4.63 19.10 -1.42
CA VAL A 232 5.51 19.68 -2.45
C VAL A 232 4.76 20.05 -3.73
N LEU A 233 3.81 19.21 -4.16
CA LEU A 233 3.08 19.39 -5.42
C LEU A 233 1.63 19.86 -5.23
N GLY A 234 1.06 19.75 -4.03
CA GLY A 234 -0.37 19.95 -3.80
C GLY A 234 -1.25 18.87 -4.44
N VAL A 235 -0.67 17.72 -4.83
CA VAL A 235 -1.37 16.64 -5.55
C VAL A 235 -1.65 15.47 -4.61
N GLY A 236 -2.90 15.00 -4.62
CA GLY A 236 -3.33 13.83 -3.83
C GLY A 236 -4.83 13.85 -3.58
N VAL A 237 -5.37 12.70 -3.21
CA VAL A 237 -6.77 12.52 -2.77
C VAL A 237 -6.74 11.79 -1.42
N PRO A 238 -7.56 12.20 -0.43
CA PRO A 238 -7.72 11.47 0.83
C PRO A 238 -8.15 10.03 0.60
N GLN A 239 -7.63 9.09 1.41
CA GLN A 239 -7.63 7.65 1.09
C GLN A 239 -9.02 7.00 1.02
N VAL A 240 -9.97 7.41 1.87
CA VAL A 240 -11.34 6.89 1.83
C VAL A 240 -11.98 7.19 0.47
N THR A 241 -11.94 8.46 0.05
CA THR A 241 -12.48 8.86 -1.25
C THR A 241 -11.73 8.24 -2.41
N ALA A 242 -10.38 8.21 -2.37
CA ALA A 242 -9.59 7.59 -3.43
C ALA A 242 -9.92 6.10 -3.60
N THR A 243 -10.05 5.37 -2.49
CA THR A 243 -10.41 3.94 -2.51
C THR A 243 -11.82 3.74 -3.06
N ALA A 244 -12.79 4.52 -2.60
CA ALA A 244 -14.18 4.43 -3.06
C ALA A 244 -14.31 4.73 -4.57
N ASP A 245 -13.61 5.74 -5.08
CA ASP A 245 -13.61 6.07 -6.51
C ASP A 245 -13.02 4.94 -7.37
N VAL A 246 -11.91 4.35 -6.94
CA VAL A 246 -11.26 3.26 -7.68
C VAL A 246 -12.07 1.95 -7.56
N ALA A 247 -12.71 1.70 -6.41
CA ALA A 247 -13.64 0.59 -6.25
C ALA A 247 -14.86 0.73 -7.18
N ALA A 248 -15.41 1.94 -7.30
CA ALA A 248 -16.48 2.22 -8.26
C ALA A 248 -16.03 2.01 -9.72
N ALA A 249 -14.79 2.33 -10.07
CA ALA A 249 -14.23 2.03 -11.38
C ALA A 249 -14.11 0.52 -11.62
N ARG A 250 -13.70 -0.27 -10.61
CA ARG A 250 -13.68 -1.74 -10.65
C ARG A 250 -15.08 -2.30 -10.91
N ASP A 251 -16.07 -1.80 -10.20
CA ASP A 251 -17.45 -2.30 -10.32
C ASP A 251 -18.04 -1.96 -11.71
N GLU A 252 -17.73 -0.79 -12.24
CA GLU A 252 -18.09 -0.40 -13.61
C GLU A 252 -17.35 -1.27 -14.65
N HIS A 253 -16.05 -1.55 -14.45
CA HIS A 253 -15.28 -2.44 -15.32
C HIS A 253 -15.91 -3.84 -15.37
N MET A 254 -16.29 -4.40 -14.22
CA MET A 254 -16.97 -5.68 -14.13
C MET A 254 -18.34 -5.65 -14.80
N ARG A 255 -19.11 -4.58 -14.62
CA ARG A 255 -20.42 -4.39 -15.28
C ARG A 255 -20.31 -4.36 -16.81
N ARG A 256 -19.18 -3.89 -17.34
CA ARG A 256 -18.87 -3.94 -18.79
C ARG A 256 -18.36 -5.30 -19.26
N GLY A 257 -18.29 -6.30 -18.39
CA GLY A 257 -17.83 -7.66 -18.73
C GLY A 257 -16.32 -7.86 -18.52
N GLY A 258 -15.62 -6.90 -17.89
CA GLY A 258 -14.22 -7.05 -17.50
C GLY A 258 -14.06 -8.00 -16.31
N MET A 259 -12.83 -8.52 -16.13
CA MET A 259 -12.50 -9.35 -14.97
C MET A 259 -12.36 -8.47 -13.72
N ARG A 260 -12.61 -9.07 -12.53
CA ARG A 260 -12.37 -8.35 -11.26
C ARG A 260 -10.90 -8.00 -11.11
N VAL A 261 -10.61 -6.71 -10.92
CA VAL A 261 -9.29 -6.19 -10.61
C VAL A 261 -9.23 -5.88 -9.11
N ALA A 262 -8.23 -6.39 -8.41
CA ALA A 262 -8.10 -6.18 -6.97
C ALA A 262 -7.75 -4.71 -6.66
N VAL A 263 -8.52 -4.07 -5.81
CA VAL A 263 -8.27 -2.71 -5.31
C VAL A 263 -7.43 -2.80 -4.04
N ILE A 264 -6.20 -2.30 -4.07
CA ILE A 264 -5.25 -2.37 -2.97
C ILE A 264 -4.99 -0.95 -2.45
N THR A 265 -5.57 -0.59 -1.30
CA THR A 265 -5.34 0.72 -0.69
C THR A 265 -3.92 0.82 -0.15
N ASP A 266 -3.13 1.74 -0.71
CA ASP A 266 -1.71 1.90 -0.41
C ASP A 266 -1.41 3.15 0.40
N GLY A 267 -0.95 2.94 1.64
CA GLY A 267 -0.46 3.97 2.55
C GLY A 267 -1.54 4.75 3.33
N GLY A 268 -1.08 5.56 4.27
CA GLY A 268 -1.90 6.41 5.13
C GLY A 268 -2.50 5.72 6.36
N MET A 269 -2.47 4.40 6.42
CA MET A 269 -2.97 3.61 7.56
C MET A 269 -1.92 3.55 8.68
N ARG A 270 -2.34 3.80 9.91
CA ARG A 270 -1.49 3.87 11.11
C ARG A 270 -1.90 2.82 12.15
N ILE A 271 -3.18 2.50 12.21
CA ILE A 271 -3.84 1.66 13.22
C ILE A 271 -4.87 0.75 12.57
N GLY A 272 -5.34 -0.26 13.30
CA GLY A 272 -6.33 -1.22 12.82
C GLY A 272 -7.65 -0.57 12.35
N ALA A 273 -8.08 0.54 12.99
CA ALA A 273 -9.26 1.27 12.54
C ALA A 273 -9.12 1.87 11.13
N ASP A 274 -7.92 2.38 10.78
CA ASP A 274 -7.67 2.89 9.42
C ASP A 274 -7.75 1.74 8.40
N VAL A 275 -7.21 0.56 8.76
CA VAL A 275 -7.31 -0.67 7.93
C VAL A 275 -8.78 -1.05 7.71
N CYS A 276 -9.59 -1.12 8.75
CA CYS A 276 -11.01 -1.44 8.63
C CYS A 276 -11.75 -0.45 7.70
N LYS A 277 -11.49 0.85 7.85
CA LYS A 277 -12.08 1.89 7.00
C LYS A 277 -11.65 1.80 5.53
N ALA A 278 -10.42 1.35 5.25
CA ALA A 278 -9.97 1.11 3.89
C ALA A 278 -10.79 -0.01 3.23
N PHE A 279 -11.03 -1.13 3.92
CA PHE A 279 -11.85 -2.22 3.41
C PHE A 279 -13.32 -1.79 3.21
N ALA A 280 -13.91 -1.13 4.20
CA ALA A 280 -15.27 -0.61 4.07
C ALA A 280 -15.43 0.43 2.94
N SER A 281 -14.33 1.07 2.52
CA SER A 281 -14.30 1.98 1.36
C SER A 281 -14.19 1.24 0.01
N GLY A 282 -14.11 -0.09 0.00
CA GLY A 282 -14.08 -0.90 -1.22
C GLY A 282 -12.74 -1.56 -1.55
N ALA A 283 -11.75 -1.52 -0.64
CA ALA A 283 -10.48 -2.23 -0.83
C ALA A 283 -10.67 -3.75 -0.76
N ASP A 284 -9.93 -4.49 -1.58
CA ASP A 284 -9.79 -5.96 -1.53
C ASP A 284 -8.58 -6.36 -0.68
N ALA A 285 -7.57 -5.50 -0.61
CA ALA A 285 -6.39 -5.63 0.23
C ALA A 285 -5.83 -4.24 0.62
N VAL A 286 -4.89 -4.23 1.55
CA VAL A 286 -4.18 -3.01 1.96
C VAL A 286 -2.68 -3.17 1.84
N MET A 287 -1.98 -2.09 1.47
CA MET A 287 -0.51 -2.02 1.45
C MET A 287 -0.03 -1.06 2.54
N ILE A 288 0.84 -1.55 3.43
CA ILE A 288 1.24 -0.86 4.65
C ILE A 288 2.77 -0.73 4.69
N GLY A 289 3.26 0.48 4.96
CA GLY A 289 4.69 0.77 5.10
C GLY A 289 5.09 1.15 6.52
N THR A 290 4.66 2.32 6.97
CA THR A 290 5.12 2.93 8.23
C THR A 290 4.91 2.07 9.49
N PRO A 291 3.76 1.44 9.74
CA PRO A 291 3.61 0.52 10.86
C PRO A 291 4.61 -0.62 10.85
N PHE A 292 4.88 -1.20 9.68
CA PHE A 292 5.84 -2.30 9.55
C PHE A 292 7.30 -1.85 9.63
N ALA A 293 7.61 -0.58 9.37
CA ALA A 293 8.93 -0.04 9.68
C ALA A 293 9.25 -0.10 11.19
N GLY A 294 8.21 -0.07 12.03
CA GLY A 294 8.30 -0.24 13.47
C GLY A 294 8.42 -1.70 13.94
N ALA A 295 8.42 -2.68 13.04
CA ALA A 295 8.63 -4.08 13.41
C ALA A 295 10.10 -4.36 13.73
N GLU A 296 10.34 -5.27 14.69
CA GLU A 296 11.70 -5.74 15.04
C GLU A 296 12.40 -6.41 13.84
N GLU A 297 11.61 -7.02 12.95
CA GLU A 297 12.07 -7.70 11.73
C GLU A 297 12.32 -6.76 10.57
N SER A 298 11.93 -5.47 10.67
CA SER A 298 12.14 -4.51 9.55
C SER A 298 13.63 -4.33 9.25
N ALA A 299 13.98 -4.20 7.98
CA ALA A 299 15.37 -4.12 7.52
C ALA A 299 16.15 -2.98 8.19
N SER A 300 15.51 -1.85 8.50
CA SER A 300 16.15 -0.66 9.11
C SER A 300 15.86 -0.49 10.59
N LYS A 301 15.06 -1.36 11.19
CA LYS A 301 14.69 -1.32 12.62
C LYS A 301 14.19 0.06 13.06
N GLY A 302 13.12 0.52 12.44
CA GLY A 302 12.43 1.74 12.85
C GLY A 302 12.64 2.96 11.95
N TYR A 303 13.34 2.83 10.84
CA TYR A 303 13.41 3.88 9.84
C TYR A 303 12.60 3.54 8.60
N ASN A 304 12.02 4.57 7.98
CA ASN A 304 11.27 4.44 6.74
C ASN A 304 11.63 5.60 5.81
N TRP A 305 11.79 5.34 4.52
CA TRP A 305 12.04 6.38 3.51
C TRP A 305 11.34 6.09 2.20
N GLY A 306 10.97 7.17 1.53
CA GLY A 306 10.25 7.10 0.27
C GLY A 306 11.12 6.53 -0.86
N MET A 307 10.47 5.82 -1.77
CA MET A 307 11.06 5.21 -2.96
C MET A 307 11.20 6.16 -4.15
N ALA A 308 10.66 7.39 -4.06
CA ALA A 308 10.87 8.39 -5.08
C ALA A 308 12.36 8.74 -5.16
N THR A 309 12.96 8.58 -6.33
CA THR A 309 14.34 8.99 -6.57
C THR A 309 14.51 10.45 -6.15
N PRO A 310 15.45 10.78 -5.26
CA PRO A 310 15.67 12.15 -4.83
C PRO A 310 16.04 13.01 -6.04
N ASP A 311 15.13 13.86 -6.49
CA ASP A 311 15.44 14.91 -7.46
C ASP A 311 16.03 16.10 -6.69
N PRO A 312 17.26 16.55 -6.99
CA PRO A 312 17.88 17.67 -6.30
C PRO A 312 17.10 18.97 -6.41
N SER A 313 16.34 19.12 -7.51
CA SER A 313 15.54 20.33 -7.76
C SER A 313 14.16 20.29 -7.08
N LEU A 314 13.63 19.08 -6.84
CA LEU A 314 12.30 18.90 -6.26
C LEU A 314 12.22 17.56 -5.48
N PRO A 315 12.78 17.49 -4.27
CA PRO A 315 12.73 16.28 -3.46
C PRO A 315 11.30 15.96 -3.03
N ARG A 316 10.83 14.72 -3.25
CA ARG A 316 9.48 14.26 -2.93
C ARG A 316 9.43 13.07 -1.98
N GLY A 317 10.47 12.81 -1.27
CA GLY A 317 10.56 11.78 -0.26
C GLY A 317 11.47 12.20 0.87
N THR A 318 11.21 11.68 2.06
CA THR A 318 12.03 11.92 3.24
C THR A 318 12.21 10.63 4.03
N ARG A 319 13.24 10.56 4.86
CA ARG A 319 13.40 9.50 5.85
C ARG A 319 12.71 9.94 7.14
N VAL A 320 11.84 9.08 7.66
CA VAL A 320 11.19 9.23 8.96
C VAL A 320 11.67 8.16 9.93
N HIS A 321 11.75 8.52 11.21
CA HIS A 321 12.05 7.59 12.29
C HIS A 321 10.77 7.30 13.06
N VAL A 322 10.35 6.04 13.09
CA VAL A 322 9.16 5.58 13.80
C VAL A 322 9.51 4.80 15.07
N GLY A 323 10.80 4.43 15.21
CA GLY A 323 11.30 3.56 16.28
C GLY A 323 10.83 2.10 16.13
N THR A 324 11.50 1.18 16.79
CA THR A 324 11.04 -0.21 16.90
C THR A 324 9.98 -0.29 17.99
N LYS A 325 8.82 -0.85 17.68
CA LYS A 325 7.64 -0.84 18.56
C LYS A 325 7.23 -2.23 19.04
N ALA A 326 7.29 -3.24 18.15
CA ALA A 326 6.81 -4.58 18.43
C ALA A 326 7.35 -5.55 17.36
N THR A 327 7.12 -6.85 17.53
CA THR A 327 7.38 -7.84 16.48
C THR A 327 6.35 -7.69 15.34
N LEU A 328 6.73 -8.09 14.12
CA LEU A 328 5.80 -8.13 12.98
C LEU A 328 4.54 -8.94 13.30
N LYS A 329 4.69 -10.04 14.03
CA LYS A 329 3.57 -10.87 14.49
C LYS A 329 2.60 -10.07 15.36
N GLU A 330 3.09 -9.33 16.36
CA GLU A 330 2.24 -8.51 17.24
C GLU A 330 1.51 -7.42 16.47
N ILE A 331 2.19 -6.77 15.51
CA ILE A 331 1.57 -5.72 14.68
C ILE A 331 0.49 -6.32 13.77
N LEU A 332 0.73 -7.46 13.15
CA LEU A 332 -0.15 -8.01 12.13
C LEU A 332 -1.28 -8.88 12.71
N VAL A 333 -0.93 -9.85 13.57
CA VAL A 333 -1.89 -10.88 14.05
C VAL A 333 -2.05 -10.94 15.56
N GLY A 334 -1.23 -10.19 16.30
CA GLY A 334 -1.31 -10.12 17.76
C GLY A 334 -0.57 -11.23 18.49
N PRO A 335 -0.80 -11.37 19.81
CA PRO A 335 -1.72 -10.53 20.60
C PRO A 335 -1.24 -9.08 20.76
N ALA A 336 -2.19 -8.13 20.82
CA ALA A 336 -1.89 -6.74 21.11
C ALA A 336 -1.47 -6.57 22.57
N ARG A 337 -0.41 -5.78 22.82
CA ARG A 337 0.09 -5.44 24.16
C ARG A 337 -0.17 -3.97 24.52
N VAL A 338 -0.69 -3.19 23.56
CA VAL A 338 -1.03 -1.77 23.69
C VAL A 338 -2.46 -1.55 23.23
N ASP A 339 -3.06 -0.48 23.71
CA ASP A 339 -4.48 -0.15 23.55
C ASP A 339 -4.74 0.98 22.52
N ASP A 340 -3.71 1.33 21.71
CA ASP A 340 -3.76 2.45 20.74
C ASP A 340 -4.14 2.02 19.32
N GLY A 341 -4.43 0.73 19.10
CA GLY A 341 -4.78 0.17 17.79
C GLY A 341 -3.60 -0.06 16.84
N SER A 342 -2.36 0.18 17.27
CA SER A 342 -1.16 -0.02 16.45
C SER A 342 -0.73 -1.49 16.29
N GLN A 343 -1.40 -2.41 16.98
CA GLN A 343 -1.12 -3.85 16.95
C GLN A 343 -2.38 -4.65 16.61
N ASN A 344 -2.16 -5.90 16.10
CA ASN A 344 -3.20 -6.87 15.76
C ASN A 344 -4.19 -6.37 14.69
N PHE A 345 -3.67 -5.95 13.54
CA PHE A 345 -4.51 -5.45 12.44
C PHE A 345 -5.50 -6.50 11.91
N ALA A 346 -5.11 -7.77 11.84
CA ALA A 346 -5.99 -8.86 11.44
C ALA A 346 -7.14 -9.07 12.44
N GLY A 347 -6.85 -9.00 13.74
CA GLY A 347 -7.86 -9.08 14.79
C GLY A 347 -8.81 -7.89 14.77
N ALA A 348 -8.28 -6.67 14.56
CA ALA A 348 -9.11 -5.47 14.39
C ALA A 348 -10.06 -5.60 13.20
N LEU A 349 -9.57 -6.10 12.05
CA LEU A 349 -10.39 -6.32 10.86
C LEU A 349 -11.49 -7.38 11.11
N ARG A 350 -11.14 -8.54 11.68
CA ARG A 350 -12.13 -9.57 12.03
C ARG A 350 -13.20 -9.05 12.99
N SER A 351 -12.78 -8.31 14.01
CA SER A 351 -13.72 -7.71 14.98
C SER A 351 -14.64 -6.69 14.32
N ALA A 352 -14.12 -5.87 13.40
CA ALA A 352 -14.92 -4.88 12.67
C ALA A 352 -15.94 -5.55 11.75
N LEU A 353 -15.54 -6.61 10.99
CA LEU A 353 -16.48 -7.40 10.20
C LEU A 353 -17.60 -7.95 11.10
N GLY A 354 -17.23 -8.59 12.20
CA GLY A 354 -18.18 -9.18 13.13
C GLY A 354 -19.17 -8.17 13.70
N VAL A 355 -18.71 -7.01 14.16
CA VAL A 355 -19.57 -5.93 14.71
C VAL A 355 -20.45 -5.30 13.64
N CYS A 356 -19.99 -5.20 12.40
CA CYS A 356 -20.79 -4.69 11.28
C CYS A 356 -21.68 -5.77 10.63
N GLY A 357 -21.58 -7.04 11.05
CA GLY A 357 -22.41 -8.15 10.57
C GLY A 357 -22.01 -8.66 9.18
N ALA A 358 -20.76 -8.43 8.75
CA ALA A 358 -20.22 -8.88 7.48
C ALA A 358 -19.47 -10.21 7.67
N ARG A 359 -19.74 -11.19 6.81
CA ARG A 359 -19.12 -12.53 6.86
C ARG A 359 -17.76 -12.58 6.18
N ASP A 360 -17.55 -11.69 5.22
CA ASP A 360 -16.33 -11.61 4.41
C ASP A 360 -16.04 -10.16 3.98
N ILE A 361 -14.92 -9.98 3.29
CA ILE A 361 -14.50 -8.67 2.77
C ILE A 361 -15.51 -8.10 1.77
N ALA A 362 -16.13 -8.93 0.94
CA ALA A 362 -17.07 -8.46 -0.07
C ALA A 362 -18.34 -7.86 0.57
N GLU A 363 -18.87 -8.51 1.61
CA GLU A 363 -19.97 -7.94 2.40
C GLU A 363 -19.52 -6.70 3.18
N PHE A 364 -18.29 -6.68 3.71
CA PHE A 364 -17.77 -5.55 4.47
C PHE A 364 -17.55 -4.29 3.61
N GLN A 365 -17.33 -4.42 2.30
CA GLN A 365 -17.29 -3.29 1.36
C GLN A 365 -18.63 -2.54 1.21
N HIS A 366 -19.73 -3.11 1.72
CA HIS A 366 -21.08 -2.54 1.64
C HIS A 366 -21.64 -2.10 3.00
N VAL A 367 -20.85 -2.14 4.08
CA VAL A 367 -21.32 -1.67 5.39
C VAL A 367 -21.54 -0.16 5.39
N GLU A 368 -22.46 0.29 6.22
CA GLU A 368 -22.78 1.71 6.35
C GLU A 368 -21.60 2.48 6.96
N MET A 369 -21.30 3.64 6.39
CA MET A 369 -20.35 4.62 6.93
C MET A 369 -21.01 5.97 7.13
N VAL A 370 -20.56 6.69 8.16
CA VAL A 370 -20.98 8.07 8.44
C VAL A 370 -19.78 9.01 8.41
N ILE A 371 -20.02 10.26 8.06
CA ILE A 371 -19.03 11.34 8.16
C ILE A 371 -19.01 11.79 9.62
N ALA A 372 -17.92 11.54 10.31
CA ALA A 372 -17.78 11.75 11.76
C ALA A 372 -16.37 12.25 12.12
N PRO A 373 -15.99 13.49 11.77
CA PRO A 373 -14.64 14.00 11.92
C PRO A 373 -14.15 14.12 13.38
N THR A 374 -15.06 14.04 14.35
CA THR A 374 -14.74 14.14 15.78
C THR A 374 -14.85 12.80 16.52
N ILE A 375 -15.18 11.71 15.84
CA ILE A 375 -15.43 10.40 16.46
C ILE A 375 -14.26 9.91 17.33
N THR A 376 -13.03 10.18 16.92
CA THR A 376 -11.82 9.76 17.66
C THR A 376 -11.51 10.65 18.86
N SER A 377 -12.18 11.79 18.99
CA SER A 377 -11.97 12.72 20.11
C SER A 377 -13.17 12.81 21.06
N GLU A 378 -14.35 12.36 20.64
CA GLU A 378 -15.57 12.38 21.45
C GLU A 378 -15.38 11.57 22.73
N GLY A 379 -15.60 12.21 23.91
CA GLY A 379 -15.45 11.57 25.20
C GLY A 379 -14.02 11.14 25.59
N LYS A 380 -12.99 11.51 24.82
CA LYS A 380 -11.62 11.03 25.00
C LYS A 380 -10.69 12.04 25.70
N SER A 381 -11.22 13.07 26.36
CA SER A 381 -10.40 14.07 27.06
C SER A 381 -9.46 13.44 28.10
N LEU A 382 -9.98 12.54 28.94
CA LEU A 382 -9.17 11.86 29.95
C LEU A 382 -8.09 10.95 29.33
N GLN A 383 -8.37 10.27 28.22
CA GLN A 383 -7.37 9.47 27.54
C GLN A 383 -6.23 10.34 27.02
N ARG A 384 -6.53 11.52 26.46
CA ARG A 384 -5.52 12.49 25.99
C ARG A 384 -4.70 13.07 27.14
N ASP A 385 -5.36 13.46 28.22
CA ASP A 385 -4.67 14.04 29.38
C ASP A 385 -3.73 13.05 30.07
N GLN A 386 -4.05 11.77 30.01
CA GLN A 386 -3.26 10.68 30.60
C GLN A 386 -2.33 9.98 29.61
N HIS A 387 -2.32 10.38 28.34
CA HIS A 387 -1.53 9.74 27.27
C HIS A 387 -1.74 8.22 27.18
N VAL A 388 -3.00 7.76 27.25
CA VAL A 388 -3.40 6.34 27.11
C VAL A 388 -4.40 6.16 25.99
N GLY A 389 -4.56 4.94 25.47
CA GLY A 389 -5.53 4.62 24.41
C GLY A 389 -5.40 5.55 23.22
N MET A 390 -6.50 6.16 22.83
CA MET A 390 -6.56 7.13 21.71
C MET A 390 -5.88 8.47 22.01
N GLY A 391 -5.37 8.67 23.19
CA GLY A 391 -4.64 9.88 23.61
C GLY A 391 -3.13 9.82 23.43
N LYS A 392 -2.59 8.73 22.90
CA LYS A 392 -1.15 8.54 22.68
C LYS A 392 -0.62 9.29 21.47
#